data_33d3177e036aa4b87d7c262f5703aba1
#
_entry.id   33d3177e036aa4b87d7c262f5703aba1
#
_cell.length_a   1.000
_cell.length_b   1.000
_cell.length_c   1.000
_cell.angle_alpha   90.00
_cell.angle_beta   90.00
_cell.angle_gamma   90.00
#
_symmetry.space_group_name_H-M   'P 1'
#
loop_
_entity.id
_entity.type
_entity.pdbx_description
1 polymer ?
#
loop_
_entity_poly.entity_id
_entity_poly.type
_entity_poly.pdbx_seq_one_letter_code
_entity_poly.pdbx_strand_id
1 'polypeptide(L)'
;MKGINRIQWCSVVLLAFSLTACKVKRPETVLPDAKMENVLYDYHIAKAMGEEVPYNESYKRVLYIESVFKKYGITQADFDSSMVWFARNPEVLTKIYEKVNVRLKAERDGINHLIALRDNKPKESLPGDSIDV
;
A
#
# COMPACT_ATOMS: atom_id res chain seq x y z
N MET A 1 31.48 -42.49 27.44
CA MET A 1 30.54 -41.38 27.34
C MET A 1 31.17 -40.18 28.04
N LYS A 2 31.65 -39.22 27.24
CA LYS A 2 32.34 -38.03 27.78
C LYS A 2 31.32 -37.07 28.37
N GLY A 3 31.41 -36.81 29.68
CA GLY A 3 30.54 -35.86 30.35
C GLY A 3 30.69 -34.46 29.73
N ILE A 4 29.62 -33.95 29.17
CA ILE A 4 29.52 -32.57 28.71
C ILE A 4 29.68 -31.70 29.92
N ASN A 5 30.79 -30.92 29.98
CA ASN A 5 31.12 -30.04 31.11
C ASN A 5 29.96 -29.07 31.36
N ARG A 6 29.55 -28.91 32.62
CA ARG A 6 28.50 -27.97 33.06
C ARG A 6 28.71 -26.55 32.52
N ILE A 7 29.98 -26.20 32.31
CA ILE A 7 30.38 -24.89 31.73
C ILE A 7 29.95 -24.77 30.27
N GLN A 8 30.04 -25.85 29.46
CA GLN A 8 29.58 -25.86 28.09
C GLN A 8 28.04 -25.76 27.98
N TRP A 9 27.31 -26.39 28.89
CA TRP A 9 25.86 -26.26 28.95
C TRP A 9 25.42 -24.83 29.31
N CYS A 10 26.09 -24.18 30.29
CA CYS A 10 25.83 -22.79 30.61
C CYS A 10 26.13 -21.84 29.44
N SER A 11 27.17 -22.09 28.65
CA SER A 11 27.52 -21.28 27.48
C SER A 11 26.49 -21.41 26.34
N VAL A 12 25.98 -22.61 26.09
CA VAL A 12 24.95 -22.86 25.09
C VAL A 12 23.61 -22.25 25.49
N VAL A 13 23.23 -22.34 26.76
CA VAL A 13 22.02 -21.73 27.31
C VAL A 13 22.09 -20.21 27.26
N LEU A 14 23.26 -19.63 27.58
CA LEU A 14 23.45 -18.17 27.48
C LEU A 14 23.37 -17.66 26.03
N LEU A 15 23.91 -18.45 25.09
CA LEU A 15 23.84 -18.12 23.66
C LEU A 15 22.41 -18.23 23.10
N ALA A 16 21.61 -19.19 23.58
CA ALA A 16 20.22 -19.35 23.19
C ALA A 16 19.31 -18.20 23.70
N PHE A 17 19.63 -17.62 24.87
CA PHE A 17 18.90 -16.48 25.44
C PHE A 17 19.15 -15.15 24.69
N SER A 18 20.29 -15.00 24.02
CA SER A 18 20.62 -13.78 23.27
C SER A 18 19.89 -13.68 21.92
N LEU A 19 19.19 -14.73 21.46
CA LEU A 19 18.40 -14.75 20.23
C LEU A 19 16.92 -14.38 20.42
N THR A 20 16.50 -14.01 21.63
CA THR A 20 15.22 -13.33 21.81
C THR A 20 15.36 -11.91 21.29
N ALA A 21 15.31 -11.80 19.95
CA ALA A 21 15.21 -10.53 19.24
C ALA A 21 14.08 -9.72 19.89
N CYS A 22 14.44 -8.59 20.53
CA CYS A 22 13.47 -7.62 21.01
C CYS A 22 12.56 -7.25 19.86
N LYS A 23 11.35 -7.77 19.82
CA LYS A 23 10.30 -7.20 18.96
C LYS A 23 10.07 -5.78 19.44
N VAL A 24 10.62 -4.82 18.72
CA VAL A 24 10.42 -3.40 19.03
C VAL A 24 8.91 -3.17 19.05
N LYS A 25 8.39 -2.86 20.24
CA LYS A 25 6.97 -2.59 20.42
C LYS A 25 6.59 -1.43 19.50
N ARG A 26 5.53 -1.59 18.72
CA ARG A 26 5.04 -0.52 17.83
C ARG A 26 4.70 0.71 18.65
N PRO A 27 5.24 1.90 18.32
CA PRO A 27 4.80 3.15 18.92
C PRO A 27 3.32 3.43 18.61
N GLU A 28 2.61 4.07 19.51
CA GLU A 28 1.18 4.43 19.32
C GLU A 28 0.97 5.40 18.17
N THR A 29 2.00 6.17 17.80
CA THR A 29 2.02 7.09 16.66
C THR A 29 2.08 6.38 15.31
N VAL A 30 2.43 5.09 15.27
CA VAL A 30 2.50 4.31 14.03
C VAL A 30 1.14 3.74 13.70
N LEU A 31 0.69 3.97 12.46
CA LEU A 31 -0.59 3.49 11.96
C LEU A 31 -0.71 1.96 12.10
N PRO A 32 -1.89 1.45 12.50
CA PRO A 32 -2.17 0.00 12.47
C PRO A 32 -2.05 -0.58 11.05
N ASP A 33 -1.66 -1.84 10.93
CA ASP A 33 -1.43 -2.51 9.62
C ASP A 33 -2.61 -2.36 8.66
N ALA A 34 -3.83 -2.60 9.13
CA ALA A 34 -5.05 -2.48 8.32
C ALA A 34 -5.32 -1.04 7.87
N LYS A 35 -5.00 -0.04 8.71
CA LYS A 35 -5.14 1.37 8.33
C LYS A 35 -4.06 1.74 7.33
N MET A 36 -2.81 1.30 7.55
CA MET A 36 -1.69 1.54 6.65
C MET A 36 -1.91 0.90 5.26
N GLU A 37 -2.48 -0.31 5.20
CA GLU A 37 -2.89 -0.97 3.95
C GLU A 37 -3.84 -0.09 3.14
N ASN A 38 -4.90 0.43 3.78
CA ASN A 38 -5.88 1.27 3.12
C ASN A 38 -5.29 2.63 2.68
N VAL A 39 -4.47 3.24 3.53
CA VAL A 39 -3.78 4.50 3.20
C VAL A 39 -2.84 4.31 2.02
N LEU A 40 -2.03 3.25 2.01
CA LEU A 40 -1.11 2.97 0.91
C LEU A 40 -1.85 2.68 -0.40
N TYR A 41 -2.96 1.95 -0.34
CA TYR A 41 -3.80 1.70 -1.51
C TYR A 41 -4.27 3.01 -2.16
N ASP A 42 -4.92 3.89 -1.40
CA ASP A 42 -5.40 5.18 -1.91
C ASP A 42 -4.25 6.12 -2.28
N TYR A 43 -3.13 6.07 -1.54
CA TYR A 43 -1.93 6.87 -1.84
C TYR A 43 -1.36 6.53 -3.22
N HIS A 44 -1.28 5.24 -3.57
CA HIS A 44 -0.79 4.83 -4.89
C HIS A 44 -1.73 5.27 -6.02
N ILE A 45 -3.05 5.21 -5.80
CA ILE A 45 -4.02 5.74 -6.76
C ILE A 45 -3.87 7.25 -6.91
N ALA A 46 -3.83 8.00 -5.81
CA ALA A 46 -3.67 9.45 -5.83
C ALA A 46 -2.37 9.88 -6.50
N LYS A 47 -1.29 9.14 -6.27
CA LYS A 47 0.01 9.37 -6.91
C LYS A 47 -0.09 9.14 -8.42
N ALA A 48 -0.67 8.03 -8.87
CA ALA A 48 -0.85 7.73 -10.28
C ALA A 48 -1.71 8.79 -10.98
N MET A 49 -2.82 9.21 -10.36
CA MET A 49 -3.62 10.34 -10.86
C MET A 49 -2.81 11.63 -10.96
N GLY A 50 -1.90 11.87 -10.01
CA GLY A 50 -1.01 13.02 -10.03
C GLY A 50 0.00 12.99 -11.18
N GLU A 51 0.43 11.83 -11.63
CA GLU A 51 1.36 11.67 -12.77
C GLU A 51 0.72 12.09 -14.09
N GLU A 52 -0.60 11.95 -14.23
CA GLU A 52 -1.37 12.37 -15.41
C GLU A 52 -1.69 13.88 -15.42
N VAL A 53 -1.42 14.60 -14.34
CA VAL A 53 -1.72 16.04 -14.23
C VAL A 53 -0.72 16.85 -15.05
N PRO A 54 -1.18 17.76 -15.96
CA PRO A 54 -0.33 18.65 -16.72
C PRO A 54 0.55 19.54 -15.82
N TYR A 55 1.70 19.94 -16.34
CA TYR A 55 2.69 20.73 -15.57
C TYR A 55 2.13 22.04 -14.99
N ASN A 56 1.30 22.73 -15.75
CA ASN A 56 0.65 23.98 -15.32
C ASN A 56 -0.38 23.80 -14.19
N GLU A 57 -0.77 22.55 -13.88
CA GLU A 57 -1.70 22.19 -12.81
C GLU A 57 -1.02 21.34 -11.72
N SER A 58 0.31 21.35 -11.65
CA SER A 58 1.10 20.48 -10.76
C SER A 58 0.72 20.56 -9.27
N TYR A 59 0.10 21.67 -8.82
CA TYR A 59 -0.45 21.79 -7.46
C TYR A 59 -1.52 20.73 -7.14
N LYS A 60 -2.24 20.20 -8.15
CA LYS A 60 -3.24 19.15 -7.97
C LYS A 60 -2.63 17.86 -7.43
N ARG A 61 -1.36 17.58 -7.74
CA ARG A 61 -0.64 16.41 -7.22
C ARG A 61 -0.60 16.40 -5.70
N VAL A 62 -0.32 17.55 -5.12
CA VAL A 62 -0.29 17.75 -3.66
C VAL A 62 -1.69 17.57 -3.10
N LEU A 63 -2.70 18.16 -3.71
CA LEU A 63 -4.10 18.07 -3.27
C LEU A 63 -4.62 16.63 -3.28
N TYR A 64 -4.22 15.80 -4.25
CA TYR A 64 -4.61 14.39 -4.29
C TYR A 64 -4.04 13.64 -3.09
N ILE A 65 -2.76 13.83 -2.75
CA ILE A 65 -2.14 13.20 -1.59
C ILE A 65 -2.76 13.69 -0.28
N GLU A 66 -2.97 15.01 -0.14
CA GLU A 66 -3.62 15.60 1.04
C GLU A 66 -5.04 15.08 1.22
N SER A 67 -5.78 14.85 0.14
CA SER A 67 -7.13 14.30 0.19
C SER A 67 -7.15 12.88 0.79
N VAL A 68 -6.13 12.07 0.49
CA VAL A 68 -5.97 10.74 1.10
C VAL A 68 -5.74 10.87 2.60
N PHE A 69 -4.80 11.71 3.04
CA PHE A 69 -4.54 11.89 4.46
C PHE A 69 -5.77 12.41 5.21
N LYS A 70 -6.48 13.36 4.62
CA LYS A 70 -7.75 13.87 5.17
C LYS A 70 -8.82 12.78 5.28
N LYS A 71 -8.95 11.92 4.27
CA LYS A 71 -9.90 10.78 4.27
C LYS A 71 -9.68 9.86 5.47
N TYR A 72 -8.43 9.62 5.83
CA TYR A 72 -8.07 8.72 6.93
C TYR A 72 -7.86 9.43 8.27
N GLY A 73 -8.03 10.75 8.34
CA GLY A 73 -7.82 11.54 9.54
C GLY A 73 -6.38 11.39 10.08
N ILE A 74 -5.41 11.47 9.19
CA ILE A 74 -3.98 11.42 9.52
C ILE A 74 -3.27 12.64 8.94
N THR A 75 -2.11 12.95 9.51
CA THR A 75 -1.19 13.96 8.95
C THR A 75 -0.13 13.30 8.07
N GLN A 76 0.55 14.09 7.26
CA GLN A 76 1.74 13.63 6.54
C GLN A 76 2.80 13.10 7.52
N ALA A 77 2.99 13.75 8.67
CA ALA A 77 3.95 13.32 9.68
C ALA A 77 3.63 11.93 10.26
N ASP A 78 2.32 11.63 10.46
CA ASP A 78 1.89 10.30 10.90
C ASP A 78 2.20 9.23 9.84
N PHE A 79 1.97 9.55 8.57
CA PHE A 79 2.29 8.68 7.45
C PHE A 79 3.80 8.43 7.35
N ASP A 80 4.60 9.49 7.35
CA ASP A 80 6.06 9.41 7.22
C ASP A 80 6.69 8.63 8.39
N SER A 81 6.24 8.90 9.62
CA SER A 81 6.68 8.18 10.82
C SER A 81 6.34 6.69 10.74
N SER A 82 5.14 6.39 10.25
CA SER A 82 4.69 5.01 10.05
C SER A 82 5.53 4.32 8.97
N MET A 83 5.81 4.97 7.85
CA MET A 83 6.65 4.44 6.79
C MET A 83 8.06 4.12 7.29
N VAL A 84 8.66 5.00 8.09
CA VAL A 84 9.98 4.76 8.71
C VAL A 84 9.95 3.52 9.60
N TRP A 85 8.89 3.35 10.39
CA TRP A 85 8.74 2.18 11.24
C TRP A 85 8.56 0.90 10.43
N PHE A 86 7.67 0.91 9.43
CA PHE A 86 7.43 -0.24 8.55
C PHE A 86 8.67 -0.61 7.73
N ALA A 87 9.46 0.37 7.28
CA ALA A 87 10.72 0.11 6.58
C ALA A 87 11.75 -0.65 7.44
N ARG A 88 11.70 -0.47 8.75
CA ARG A 88 12.51 -1.23 9.71
C ARG A 88 11.92 -2.62 10.04
N ASN A 89 10.69 -2.89 9.61
CA ASN A 89 9.97 -4.15 9.80
C ASN A 89 9.51 -4.71 8.45
N PRO A 90 10.45 -5.11 7.58
CA PRO A 90 10.18 -5.43 6.18
C PRO A 90 9.19 -6.58 5.99
N GLU A 91 9.15 -7.56 6.90
CA GLU A 91 8.19 -8.67 6.86
C GLU A 91 6.74 -8.19 6.96
N VAL A 92 6.49 -7.17 7.79
CA VAL A 92 5.15 -6.59 7.96
C VAL A 92 4.81 -5.74 6.74
N LEU A 93 5.75 -4.91 6.29
CA LEU A 93 5.57 -4.05 5.14
C LEU A 93 5.29 -4.85 3.86
N THR A 94 6.01 -5.94 3.64
CA THR A 94 5.80 -6.84 2.49
C THR A 94 4.37 -7.38 2.47
N LYS A 95 3.86 -7.87 3.61
CA LYS A 95 2.47 -8.37 3.70
C LYS A 95 1.44 -7.29 3.39
N ILE A 96 1.69 -6.05 3.80
CA ILE A 96 0.82 -4.92 3.48
C ILE A 96 0.84 -4.67 1.97
N TYR A 97 2.01 -4.59 1.35
CA TYR A 97 2.13 -4.37 -0.09
C TYR A 97 1.56 -5.51 -0.93
N GLU A 98 1.69 -6.76 -0.50
CA GLU A 98 1.04 -7.89 -1.17
C GLU A 98 -0.47 -7.69 -1.28
N LYS A 99 -1.13 -7.29 -0.18
CA LYS A 99 -2.56 -7.02 -0.15
C LYS A 99 -2.94 -5.81 -0.99
N VAL A 100 -2.16 -4.72 -0.91
CA VAL A 100 -2.35 -3.53 -1.75
C VAL A 100 -2.28 -3.89 -3.22
N ASN A 101 -1.27 -4.66 -3.63
CA ASN A 101 -1.09 -5.09 -5.00
C ASN A 101 -2.23 -5.99 -5.50
N VAL A 102 -2.73 -6.91 -4.68
CA VAL A 102 -3.89 -7.74 -5.01
C VAL A 102 -5.13 -6.88 -5.28
N ARG A 103 -5.38 -5.88 -4.45
CA ARG A 103 -6.51 -4.95 -4.64
C ARG A 103 -6.38 -4.11 -5.91
N LEU A 104 -5.21 -3.49 -6.11
CA LEU A 104 -4.94 -2.68 -7.31
C LEU A 104 -5.08 -3.51 -8.60
N LYS A 105 -4.61 -4.75 -8.58
CA LYS A 105 -4.77 -5.68 -9.71
C LYS A 105 -6.23 -6.02 -9.97
N ALA A 106 -6.98 -6.35 -8.93
CA ALA A 106 -8.40 -6.69 -9.06
C ALA A 106 -9.22 -5.53 -9.64
N GLU A 107 -8.96 -4.29 -9.20
CA GLU A 107 -9.65 -3.11 -9.77
C GLU A 107 -9.25 -2.85 -11.22
N ARG A 108 -7.97 -2.93 -11.54
CA ARG A 108 -7.52 -2.79 -12.93
C ARG A 108 -8.20 -3.82 -13.84
N ASP A 109 -8.25 -5.08 -13.41
CA ASP A 109 -8.84 -6.16 -14.20
C ASP A 109 -10.37 -5.94 -14.36
N GLY A 110 -11.04 -5.43 -13.31
CA GLY A 110 -12.44 -5.03 -13.35
C GLY A 110 -12.71 -3.87 -14.33
N ILE A 111 -11.87 -2.83 -14.28
CA ILE A 111 -11.97 -1.69 -15.21
C ILE A 111 -11.74 -2.15 -16.65
N ASN A 112 -10.73 -2.97 -16.92
CA ASN A 112 -10.45 -3.50 -18.25
C ASN A 112 -11.62 -4.33 -18.79
N HIS A 113 -12.27 -5.12 -17.93
CA HIS A 113 -13.47 -5.85 -18.30
C HIS A 113 -14.63 -4.92 -18.69
N LEU A 114 -14.86 -3.85 -17.93
CA LEU A 114 -15.90 -2.86 -18.25
C LEU A 114 -15.61 -2.11 -19.56
N ILE A 115 -14.34 -1.77 -19.80
CA ILE A 115 -13.92 -1.16 -21.08
C ILE A 115 -14.23 -2.11 -22.24
N ALA A 116 -13.85 -3.39 -22.12
CA ALA A 116 -14.11 -4.38 -23.17
C ALA A 116 -15.62 -4.56 -23.44
N LEU A 117 -16.45 -4.55 -22.41
CA LEU A 117 -17.92 -4.61 -22.57
C LEU A 117 -18.46 -3.37 -23.27
N ARG A 118 -17.95 -2.18 -22.96
CA ARG A 118 -18.35 -0.93 -23.61
C ARG A 118 -17.96 -0.93 -25.10
N ASP A 119 -16.75 -1.35 -25.41
CA ASP A 119 -16.22 -1.31 -26.77
C ASP A 119 -16.87 -2.38 -27.67
N ASN A 120 -17.38 -3.46 -27.10
CA ASN A 120 -18.13 -4.51 -27.77
C ASN A 120 -19.63 -4.19 -27.92
N LYS A 121 -20.14 -3.10 -27.33
CA LYS A 121 -21.53 -2.69 -27.49
C LYS A 121 -21.71 -2.16 -28.93
N PRO A 122 -22.69 -2.66 -29.71
CA PRO A 122 -22.98 -2.11 -31.03
C PRO A 122 -23.17 -0.60 -30.90
N LYS A 123 -22.52 0.19 -31.78
CA LYS A 123 -22.78 1.62 -31.87
C LYS A 123 -24.24 1.76 -32.26
N GLU A 124 -25.09 2.12 -31.32
CA GLU A 124 -26.46 2.51 -31.58
C GLU A 124 -26.38 3.74 -32.47
N SER A 125 -26.75 3.56 -33.74
CA SER A 125 -26.84 4.66 -34.69
C SER A 125 -27.82 5.67 -34.13
N LEU A 126 -27.33 6.88 -33.87
CA LEU A 126 -28.20 8.00 -33.48
C LEU A 126 -29.24 8.17 -34.57
N PRO A 127 -30.54 8.22 -34.25
CA PRO A 127 -31.59 8.52 -35.23
C PRO A 127 -31.45 10.00 -35.60
N GLY A 128 -30.83 10.28 -36.76
CA GLY A 128 -30.68 11.67 -37.18
C GLY A 128 -29.80 11.96 -38.39
N ASP A 129 -29.12 10.99 -39.00
CA ASP A 129 -28.31 11.25 -40.21
C ASP A 129 -29.01 10.81 -41.51
N SER A 130 -30.28 11.16 -41.66
CA SER A 130 -30.94 11.18 -42.96
C SER A 130 -31.27 12.63 -43.31
N ILE A 131 -30.26 13.38 -43.75
CA ILE A 131 -30.51 14.59 -44.54
C ILE A 131 -30.34 14.18 -45.98
N ASP A 132 -31.45 13.75 -46.58
CA ASP A 132 -31.60 13.66 -48.02
C ASP A 132 -31.56 15.08 -48.59
N VAL A 133 -30.58 15.33 -49.49
CA VAL A 133 -30.57 16.46 -50.41
C VAL A 133 -30.80 15.93 -51.81
#